data_e1c2331e173170097296ef9c342f45c1
#
_entry.id   e1c2331e173170097296ef9c342f45c1
#
_cell.length_a   1.000
_cell.length_b   1.000
_cell.length_c   1.000
_cell.angle_alpha   90.00
_cell.angle_beta   90.00
_cell.angle_gamma   90.00
#
_symmetry.space_group_name_H-M   'P 1'
#
loop_
_entity.id
_entity.type
_entity.pdbx_description
1 polymer ?
#
loop_
_entity_poly.entity_id
_entity_poly.type
_entity_poly.pdbx_seq_one_letter_code
_entity_poly.pdbx_strand_id
1 'polypeptide(L)'
;MADVIAAMLAPLDYDSFSSEEDCLKAYCPADKYSPSKVADLLDNLPFHGVEFTWSAHEVETQDWNAEWEETVKFEPIIIGDKCCIHGLNSENVPQCKYDIIIAPKMSFGSGHHETTAQLLEEILMYFDDGKNVSSECSVLDMGCGTAVLAILAARCGASKVRAIEIDDWVADNAKDNVLLNGLAGKIIVECGDASLLGNGTRYDLVLANINRNVLLADMHSYISDLKANGTLMMSGFYEEDLPMIKKCAESLGMKYVRHRSRNNWTVAIFSAEI
;
A
#
# COMPACT_ATOMS: atom_id res chain seq x y z
N MET A 1 26.84 -19.73 -13.88
CA MET A 1 25.98 -20.64 -14.65
C MET A 1 24.50 -20.36 -14.40
N ALA A 2 24.06 -20.35 -13.16
CA ALA A 2 22.64 -20.09 -12.81
C ALA A 2 22.06 -18.81 -13.46
N ASP A 3 22.77 -17.69 -13.39
CA ASP A 3 22.31 -16.43 -13.97
C ASP A 3 22.14 -16.49 -15.49
N VAL A 4 22.95 -17.28 -16.18
CA VAL A 4 22.82 -17.46 -17.64
C VAL A 4 21.58 -18.29 -17.97
N ILE A 5 21.36 -19.37 -17.22
CA ILE A 5 20.17 -20.22 -17.38
C ILE A 5 18.90 -19.41 -17.04
N ALA A 6 18.90 -18.63 -15.96
CA ALA A 6 17.81 -17.75 -15.62
C ALA A 6 17.48 -16.73 -16.73
N ALA A 7 18.51 -16.08 -17.28
CA ALA A 7 18.36 -15.15 -18.39
C ALA A 7 17.80 -15.83 -19.68
N MET A 8 18.09 -17.10 -19.88
CA MET A 8 17.57 -17.87 -21.02
C MET A 8 16.15 -18.42 -20.78
N LEU A 9 15.75 -18.61 -19.53
CA LEU A 9 14.38 -19.03 -19.14
C LEU A 9 13.39 -17.86 -19.12
N ALA A 10 13.82 -16.63 -18.79
CA ALA A 10 12.96 -15.46 -18.72
C ALA A 10 12.10 -15.21 -19.99
N PRO A 11 12.62 -15.38 -21.24
CA PRO A 11 11.79 -15.27 -22.44
C PRO A 11 10.75 -16.39 -22.61
N LEU A 12 10.79 -17.44 -21.78
CA LEU A 12 9.84 -18.56 -21.77
C LEU A 12 8.77 -18.42 -20.67
N ASP A 13 8.49 -17.19 -20.25
CA ASP A 13 7.51 -16.84 -19.21
C ASP A 13 7.90 -17.33 -17.80
N TYR A 14 9.21 -17.52 -17.53
CA TYR A 14 9.71 -17.71 -16.17
C TYR A 14 10.03 -16.35 -15.57
N ASP A 15 9.41 -16.00 -14.45
CA ASP A 15 9.45 -14.68 -13.84
C ASP A 15 10.13 -14.63 -12.48
N SER A 16 10.32 -15.78 -11.86
CA SER A 16 10.90 -15.87 -10.52
C SER A 16 11.99 -16.95 -10.46
N PHE A 17 13.11 -16.61 -9.82
CA PHE A 17 14.29 -17.48 -9.75
C PHE A 17 14.88 -17.47 -8.35
N SER A 18 15.27 -18.66 -7.84
CA SER A 18 15.98 -18.83 -6.58
C SER A 18 17.18 -19.75 -6.80
N SER A 19 18.35 -19.33 -6.36
CA SER A 19 19.59 -20.11 -6.47
C SER A 19 19.98 -20.67 -5.10
N GLU A 20 20.10 -21.99 -5.00
CA GLU A 20 20.60 -22.71 -3.83
C GLU A 20 21.85 -23.47 -4.25
N GLU A 21 22.90 -23.50 -3.45
CA GLU A 21 24.27 -24.03 -3.68
C GLU A 21 24.56 -24.66 -5.07
N ASP A 22 23.84 -25.71 -5.49
CA ASP A 22 24.03 -26.42 -6.78
C ASP A 22 22.72 -26.50 -7.59
N CYS A 23 21.67 -25.76 -7.26
CA CYS A 23 20.36 -25.84 -7.88
C CYS A 23 19.82 -24.45 -8.21
N LEU A 24 19.31 -24.28 -9.45
CA LEU A 24 18.48 -23.14 -9.84
C LEU A 24 17.02 -23.58 -9.82
N LYS A 25 16.21 -22.96 -9.00
CA LYS A 25 14.75 -23.06 -9.03
C LYS A 25 14.21 -21.92 -9.89
N ALA A 26 13.39 -22.25 -10.86
CA ALA A 26 12.74 -21.29 -11.76
C ALA A 26 11.23 -21.54 -11.75
N TYR A 27 10.46 -20.49 -11.65
CA TYR A 27 9.01 -20.55 -11.51
C TYR A 27 8.33 -19.89 -12.72
N CYS A 28 7.26 -20.50 -13.20
CA CYS A 28 6.39 -19.94 -14.21
C CYS A 28 4.94 -20.34 -13.95
N PRO A 29 3.94 -19.61 -14.49
CA PRO A 29 2.55 -20.03 -14.44
C PRO A 29 2.36 -21.42 -15.06
N ALA A 30 1.54 -22.28 -14.44
CA ALA A 30 1.37 -23.67 -14.86
C ALA A 30 0.85 -23.80 -16.29
N ASP A 31 0.02 -22.88 -16.76
CA ASP A 31 -0.49 -22.81 -18.14
C ASP A 31 0.57 -22.41 -19.17
N LYS A 32 1.71 -21.85 -18.74
CA LYS A 32 2.85 -21.45 -19.57
C LYS A 32 3.97 -22.49 -19.61
N TYR A 33 3.94 -23.44 -18.68
CA TYR A 33 4.96 -24.47 -18.59
C TYR A 33 4.96 -25.38 -19.83
N SER A 34 6.13 -25.55 -20.44
CA SER A 34 6.33 -26.43 -21.59
C SER A 34 7.62 -27.27 -21.45
N PRO A 35 7.49 -28.58 -21.15
CA PRO A 35 8.63 -29.46 -20.99
C PRO A 35 9.57 -29.47 -22.20
N SER A 36 9.01 -29.42 -23.41
CA SER A 36 9.80 -29.44 -24.67
C SER A 36 10.67 -28.20 -24.80
N LYS A 37 10.13 -27.01 -24.47
CA LYS A 37 10.91 -25.75 -24.51
C LYS A 37 12.04 -25.75 -23.49
N VAL A 38 11.82 -26.32 -22.33
CA VAL A 38 12.88 -26.46 -21.29
C VAL A 38 13.95 -27.42 -21.77
N ALA A 39 13.58 -28.59 -22.32
CA ALA A 39 14.53 -29.55 -22.86
C ALA A 39 15.37 -28.94 -24.01
N ASP A 40 14.71 -28.29 -24.97
CA ASP A 40 15.38 -27.63 -26.11
C ASP A 40 16.36 -26.53 -25.61
N LEU A 41 16.00 -25.80 -24.56
CA LEU A 41 16.87 -24.79 -23.97
C LEU A 41 18.11 -25.43 -23.34
N LEU A 42 17.91 -26.48 -22.54
CA LEU A 42 19.02 -27.18 -21.86
C LEU A 42 19.98 -27.86 -22.84
N ASP A 43 19.47 -28.41 -23.91
CA ASP A 43 20.28 -29.04 -25.00
C ASP A 43 21.13 -27.99 -25.74
N ASN A 44 20.73 -26.74 -25.75
CA ASN A 44 21.40 -25.63 -26.44
C ASN A 44 22.17 -24.69 -25.53
N LEU A 45 22.43 -25.10 -24.27
CA LEU A 45 23.20 -24.28 -23.35
C LEU A 45 24.65 -24.06 -23.81
N PRO A 46 25.23 -22.87 -23.62
CA PRO A 46 26.60 -22.55 -24.05
C PRO A 46 27.69 -23.16 -23.13
N PHE A 47 27.39 -24.26 -22.44
CA PHE A 47 28.30 -24.90 -21.49
C PHE A 47 28.76 -26.26 -22.02
N HIS A 48 30.08 -26.47 -22.23
CA HIS A 48 30.64 -27.71 -22.67
C HIS A 48 31.10 -28.58 -21.48
N GLY A 49 30.72 -29.87 -21.51
CA GLY A 49 31.19 -30.85 -20.53
C GLY A 49 30.47 -30.77 -19.18
N VAL A 50 29.30 -30.16 -19.16
CA VAL A 50 28.43 -30.12 -17.95
C VAL A 50 27.15 -30.88 -18.27
N GLU A 51 26.77 -31.81 -17.41
CA GLU A 51 25.47 -32.46 -17.47
C GLU A 51 24.48 -31.71 -16.59
N PHE A 52 23.31 -31.41 -17.14
CA PHE A 52 22.20 -30.80 -16.41
C PHE A 52 21.10 -31.83 -16.24
N THR A 53 20.58 -31.92 -15.01
CA THR A 53 19.36 -32.66 -14.72
C THR A 53 18.30 -31.64 -14.28
N TRP A 54 17.05 -31.87 -14.64
CA TRP A 54 15.95 -31.03 -14.21
C TRP A 54 14.71 -31.85 -13.88
N SER A 55 13.88 -31.30 -13.03
CA SER A 55 12.56 -31.82 -12.69
C SER A 55 11.59 -30.65 -12.58
N ALA A 56 10.32 -30.89 -12.87
CA ALA A 56 9.27 -29.91 -12.68
C ALA A 56 8.23 -30.49 -11.75
N HIS A 57 7.76 -29.67 -10.84
CA HIS A 57 6.69 -29.99 -9.94
C HIS A 57 5.69 -28.85 -9.96
N GLU A 58 4.41 -29.17 -9.99
CA GLU A 58 3.38 -28.19 -9.73
C GLU A 58 3.45 -27.81 -8.26
N VAL A 59 3.66 -26.52 -7.98
CA VAL A 59 3.60 -26.00 -6.63
C VAL A 59 2.11 -25.89 -6.29
N GLU A 60 1.63 -26.73 -5.38
CA GLU A 60 0.30 -26.55 -4.83
C GLU A 60 0.18 -25.11 -4.32
N THR A 61 -0.90 -24.43 -4.68
CA THR A 61 -1.25 -23.14 -4.10
C THR A 61 -1.54 -23.37 -2.61
N GLN A 62 -0.47 -23.42 -1.84
CA GLN A 62 -0.57 -23.36 -0.40
C GLN A 62 -0.97 -21.94 -0.06
N ASP A 63 -2.05 -21.79 0.68
CA ASP A 63 -2.44 -20.48 1.19
C ASP A 63 -1.43 -20.08 2.29
N TRP A 64 -0.26 -19.63 1.81
CA TRP A 64 0.81 -19.12 2.67
C TRP A 64 0.33 -17.98 3.56
N ASN A 65 -0.76 -17.32 3.16
CA ASN A 65 -1.34 -16.24 3.93
C ASN A 65 -2.06 -16.79 5.17
N ALA A 66 -2.81 -17.89 5.05
CA ALA A 66 -3.48 -18.51 6.19
C ALA A 66 -2.45 -19.04 7.22
N GLU A 67 -1.37 -19.70 6.75
CA GLU A 67 -0.33 -20.20 7.62
C GLU A 67 0.51 -19.07 8.25
N TRP A 68 0.72 -17.98 7.51
CA TRP A 68 1.40 -16.78 8.00
C TRP A 68 0.52 -16.02 9.02
N GLU A 69 -0.77 -15.89 8.77
CA GLU A 69 -1.73 -15.26 9.70
C GLU A 69 -1.84 -16.00 11.04
N GLU A 70 -1.69 -17.33 11.04
CA GLU A 70 -1.64 -18.12 12.28
C GLU A 70 -0.33 -17.99 13.04
N THR A 71 0.79 -17.76 12.33
CA THR A 71 2.14 -17.76 12.93
C THR A 71 2.66 -16.38 13.27
N VAL A 72 2.28 -15.34 12.54
CA VAL A 72 2.74 -13.97 12.82
C VAL A 72 1.82 -13.31 13.85
N LYS A 73 2.31 -13.21 15.08
CA LYS A 73 1.67 -12.39 16.11
C LYS A 73 1.71 -10.93 15.70
N PHE A 74 0.58 -10.38 15.28
CA PHE A 74 0.43 -8.96 15.07
C PHE A 74 0.37 -8.29 16.46
N GLU A 75 1.50 -7.71 16.89
CA GLU A 75 1.54 -6.98 18.14
C GLU A 75 0.72 -5.68 18.02
N PRO A 76 -0.14 -5.37 19.01
CA PRO A 76 -0.92 -4.14 18.98
C PRO A 76 -0.03 -2.90 18.91
N ILE A 77 -0.37 -1.96 18.03
CA ILE A 77 0.33 -0.69 17.84
C ILE A 77 -0.53 0.42 18.42
N ILE A 78 0.10 1.30 19.20
CA ILE A 78 -0.56 2.49 19.74
C ILE A 78 -0.09 3.70 18.95
N ILE A 79 -1.02 4.42 18.37
CA ILE A 79 -0.79 5.68 17.65
C ILE A 79 -1.26 6.85 18.54
N GLY A 80 -0.29 7.65 18.97
CA GLY A 80 -0.54 8.66 19.98
C GLY A 80 -1.04 8.01 21.29
N ASP A 81 -2.05 8.58 21.89
CA ASP A 81 -2.75 8.05 23.08
C ASP A 81 -4.20 7.63 22.78
N LYS A 82 -4.61 7.57 21.51
CA LYS A 82 -6.01 7.52 21.12
C LYS A 82 -6.37 6.35 20.22
N CYS A 83 -5.44 5.83 19.43
CA CYS A 83 -5.74 4.78 18.46
C CYS A 83 -4.90 3.54 18.75
N CYS A 84 -5.56 2.39 18.78
CA CYS A 84 -4.93 1.08 18.79
C CYS A 84 -5.22 0.36 17.48
N ILE A 85 -4.19 -0.23 16.88
CA ILE A 85 -4.31 -1.08 15.70
C ILE A 85 -3.81 -2.45 16.09
N HIS A 86 -4.59 -3.47 15.80
CA HIS A 86 -4.25 -4.84 16.17
C HIS A 86 -4.82 -5.87 15.19
N GLY A 87 -4.30 -7.09 15.23
CA GLY A 87 -4.83 -8.22 14.49
C GLY A 87 -6.10 -8.78 15.12
N LEU A 88 -6.86 -9.57 14.36
CA LEU A 88 -8.10 -10.21 14.84
C LEU A 88 -7.89 -11.06 16.10
N ASN A 89 -6.76 -11.77 16.17
CA ASN A 89 -6.42 -12.70 17.25
C ASN A 89 -5.39 -12.11 18.25
N SER A 90 -5.19 -10.79 18.25
CA SER A 90 -4.23 -10.17 19.17
C SER A 90 -4.69 -10.28 20.62
N GLU A 91 -3.76 -10.66 21.49
CA GLU A 91 -3.98 -10.71 22.95
C GLU A 91 -3.58 -9.38 23.59
N ASN A 92 -4.13 -9.08 24.77
CA ASN A 92 -3.79 -7.90 25.58
C ASN A 92 -3.91 -6.56 24.83
N VAL A 93 -4.93 -6.41 23.98
CA VAL A 93 -5.18 -5.18 23.23
C VAL A 93 -5.46 -4.01 24.18
N PRO A 94 -4.69 -2.92 24.12
CA PRO A 94 -4.94 -1.74 24.94
C PRO A 94 -6.27 -1.09 24.59
N GLN A 95 -6.99 -0.62 25.61
CA GLN A 95 -8.23 0.11 25.37
C GLN A 95 -7.93 1.54 24.90
N CYS A 96 -8.31 1.87 23.68
CA CYS A 96 -8.14 3.18 23.07
C CYS A 96 -9.48 3.75 22.60
N LYS A 97 -9.50 5.07 22.33
CA LYS A 97 -10.69 5.74 21.78
C LYS A 97 -11.07 5.20 20.40
N TYR A 98 -10.07 4.92 19.57
CA TYR A 98 -10.22 4.35 18.25
C TYR A 98 -9.54 2.98 18.22
N ASP A 99 -10.35 1.96 18.07
CA ASP A 99 -9.93 0.58 18.00
C ASP A 99 -10.06 0.11 16.54
N ILE A 100 -8.95 -0.38 15.95
CA ILE A 100 -8.88 -0.76 14.54
C ILE A 100 -8.33 -2.17 14.42
N ILE A 101 -9.09 -3.04 13.76
CA ILE A 101 -8.70 -4.41 13.49
C ILE A 101 -8.18 -4.51 12.05
N ILE A 102 -6.97 -5.03 11.87
CA ILE A 102 -6.36 -5.23 10.56
C ILE A 102 -5.89 -6.67 10.41
N ALA A 103 -6.30 -7.31 9.31
CA ALA A 103 -5.70 -8.52 8.78
C ALA A 103 -4.82 -8.11 7.58
N PRO A 104 -3.49 -7.96 7.75
CA PRO A 104 -2.65 -7.32 6.72
C PRO A 104 -2.48 -8.16 5.45
N LYS A 105 -2.58 -9.48 5.50
CA LYS A 105 -2.45 -10.39 4.35
C LYS A 105 -1.30 -10.01 3.39
N MET A 106 -0.13 -9.64 3.92
CA MET A 106 1.01 -9.09 3.18
C MET A 106 0.79 -7.73 2.50
N SER A 107 -0.36 -7.08 2.69
CA SER A 107 -0.61 -5.72 2.21
C SER A 107 0.15 -4.69 3.05
N PHE A 108 0.62 -3.62 2.42
CA PHE A 108 1.24 -2.50 3.13
C PHE A 108 0.19 -1.73 3.94
N GLY A 109 0.62 -1.09 5.05
CA GLY A 109 -0.25 -0.21 5.84
C GLY A 109 -0.74 -0.82 7.15
N SER A 110 0.00 -1.75 7.75
CA SER A 110 -0.33 -2.31 9.08
C SER A 110 -0.18 -1.31 10.24
N GLY A 111 0.45 -0.16 10.02
CA GLY A 111 0.73 0.85 11.05
C GLY A 111 2.16 0.80 11.63
N HIS A 112 2.91 -0.28 11.42
CA HIS A 112 4.29 -0.44 11.93
C HIS A 112 5.30 0.48 11.23
N HIS A 113 5.09 0.76 9.94
CA HIS A 113 6.01 1.57 9.19
C HIS A 113 5.84 3.05 9.54
N GLU A 114 6.95 3.80 9.59
CA GLU A 114 6.99 5.21 9.99
C GLU A 114 6.05 6.10 9.17
N THR A 115 5.93 5.84 7.86
CA THR A 115 5.07 6.63 6.97
C THR A 115 3.60 6.48 7.35
N THR A 116 3.16 5.25 7.63
CA THR A 116 1.79 4.96 8.05
C THR A 116 1.52 5.53 9.43
N ALA A 117 2.43 5.29 10.40
CA ALA A 117 2.29 5.81 11.76
C ALA A 117 2.19 7.34 11.79
N GLN A 118 3.04 8.05 11.05
CA GLN A 118 3.01 9.51 10.97
C GLN A 118 1.71 10.04 10.35
N LEU A 119 1.20 9.41 9.28
CA LEU A 119 -0.07 9.80 8.68
C LEU A 119 -1.26 9.55 9.63
N LEU A 120 -1.26 8.44 10.36
CA LEU A 120 -2.28 8.17 11.37
C LEU A 120 -2.28 9.26 12.47
N GLU A 121 -1.09 9.69 12.93
CA GLU A 121 -0.96 10.80 13.87
C GLU A 121 -1.49 12.13 13.27
N GLU A 122 -1.21 12.40 11.99
CA GLU A 122 -1.72 13.59 11.30
C GLU A 122 -3.25 13.56 11.14
N ILE A 123 -3.83 12.39 10.85
CA ILE A 123 -5.29 12.20 10.81
C ILE A 123 -5.91 12.50 12.19
N LEU A 124 -5.34 11.97 13.27
CA LEU A 124 -5.81 12.27 14.61
C LEU A 124 -5.79 13.78 14.91
N MET A 125 -4.69 14.47 14.57
CA MET A 125 -4.59 15.91 14.75
C MET A 125 -5.58 16.68 13.88
N TYR A 126 -5.78 16.30 12.63
CA TYR A 126 -6.72 16.92 11.70
C TYR A 126 -8.15 16.93 12.24
N PHE A 127 -8.58 15.82 12.82
CA PHE A 127 -9.93 15.70 13.37
C PHE A 127 -10.08 16.25 14.81
N ASP A 128 -8.98 16.30 15.61
CA ASP A 128 -9.02 16.87 16.97
C ASP A 128 -9.11 18.40 16.98
N ASP A 129 -8.51 19.06 15.99
CA ASP A 129 -8.53 20.53 15.91
C ASP A 129 -9.93 21.13 15.78
N GLY A 130 -10.96 20.31 15.58
CA GLY A 130 -12.38 20.70 15.56
C GLY A 130 -12.78 21.70 14.46
N LYS A 131 -11.78 22.24 13.74
CA LYS A 131 -11.97 23.27 12.70
C LYS A 131 -12.35 22.67 11.34
N ASN A 132 -12.05 21.38 11.15
CA ASN A 132 -12.15 20.70 9.85
C ASN A 132 -13.28 19.67 9.79
N VAL A 133 -14.02 19.47 10.87
CA VAL A 133 -15.07 18.46 10.95
C VAL A 133 -16.43 19.09 10.66
N SER A 134 -16.74 19.30 9.38
CA SER A 134 -18.13 19.42 8.99
C SER A 134 -18.81 18.05 9.14
N SER A 135 -20.12 18.03 9.41
CA SER A 135 -20.90 16.79 9.42
C SER A 135 -20.86 16.03 8.07
N GLU A 136 -20.24 16.60 7.05
CA GLU A 136 -20.11 16.09 5.68
C GLU A 136 -18.64 15.95 5.22
N CYS A 137 -17.69 15.78 6.15
CA CYS A 137 -16.28 15.62 5.80
C CYS A 137 -16.08 14.38 4.89
N SER A 138 -15.52 14.61 3.71
CA SER A 138 -15.22 13.59 2.71
C SER A 138 -13.71 13.38 2.58
N VAL A 139 -13.27 12.12 2.53
CA VAL A 139 -11.86 11.74 2.49
C VAL A 139 -11.58 10.82 1.29
N LEU A 140 -10.44 11.04 0.64
CA LEU A 140 -9.86 10.14 -0.36
C LEU A 140 -8.57 9.55 0.21
N ASP A 141 -8.40 8.23 0.09
CA ASP A 141 -7.19 7.49 0.45
C ASP A 141 -6.65 6.79 -0.82
N MET A 142 -5.53 7.31 -1.34
CA MET A 142 -4.90 6.82 -2.56
C MET A 142 -3.77 5.86 -2.24
N GLY A 143 -3.78 4.67 -2.88
CA GLY A 143 -2.89 3.57 -2.54
C GLY A 143 -3.18 3.10 -1.12
N CYS A 144 -4.44 2.74 -0.86
CA CYS A 144 -4.93 2.56 0.50
C CYS A 144 -4.34 1.33 1.23
N GLY A 145 -3.74 0.38 0.51
CA GLY A 145 -3.18 -0.83 1.11
C GLY A 145 -4.20 -1.58 1.97
N THR A 146 -3.93 -1.73 3.26
CA THR A 146 -4.88 -2.33 4.22
C THR A 146 -6.12 -1.48 4.50
N ALA A 147 -6.21 -0.27 3.96
CA ALA A 147 -7.20 0.78 4.26
C ALA A 147 -7.14 1.33 5.69
N VAL A 148 -6.04 1.16 6.42
CA VAL A 148 -5.94 1.62 7.82
C VAL A 148 -6.14 3.13 7.97
N LEU A 149 -5.64 3.94 7.01
CA LEU A 149 -5.82 5.39 7.02
C LEU A 149 -7.28 5.78 6.79
N ALA A 150 -7.93 5.15 5.80
CA ALA A 150 -9.36 5.29 5.52
C ALA A 150 -10.21 4.92 6.73
N ILE A 151 -9.89 3.79 7.38
CA ILE A 151 -10.60 3.30 8.58
C ILE A 151 -10.48 4.31 9.72
N LEU A 152 -9.26 4.81 10.00
CA LEU A 152 -9.08 5.81 11.06
C LEU A 152 -9.83 7.10 10.74
N ALA A 153 -9.77 7.61 9.51
CA ALA A 153 -10.51 8.81 9.11
C ALA A 153 -12.02 8.65 9.32
N ALA A 154 -12.59 7.49 8.95
CA ALA A 154 -14.00 7.18 9.19
C ALA A 154 -14.36 7.08 10.67
N ARG A 155 -13.48 6.51 11.51
CA ARG A 155 -13.63 6.45 12.97
C ARG A 155 -13.56 7.83 13.62
N CYS A 156 -12.71 8.71 13.10
CA CYS A 156 -12.54 10.09 13.58
C CYS A 156 -13.70 11.02 13.20
N GLY A 157 -14.57 10.61 12.26
CA GLY A 157 -15.76 11.39 11.92
C GLY A 157 -15.93 11.74 10.44
N ALA A 158 -15.07 11.25 9.54
CA ALA A 158 -15.35 11.36 8.12
C ALA A 158 -16.70 10.71 7.78
N SER A 159 -17.54 11.42 7.02
CA SER A 159 -18.88 10.97 6.65
C SER A 159 -18.86 10.00 5.47
N LYS A 160 -17.93 10.24 4.54
CA LYS A 160 -17.69 9.43 3.34
C LYS A 160 -16.20 9.29 3.11
N VAL A 161 -15.76 8.08 2.88
CA VAL A 161 -14.37 7.80 2.54
C VAL A 161 -14.34 6.98 1.26
N ARG A 162 -13.52 7.40 0.31
CA ARG A 162 -13.18 6.63 -0.88
C ARG A 162 -11.74 6.17 -0.74
N ALA A 163 -11.50 4.88 -0.93
CA ALA A 163 -10.18 4.26 -0.87
C ALA A 163 -9.90 3.61 -2.22
N ILE A 164 -8.75 3.89 -2.82
CA ILE A 164 -8.38 3.38 -4.13
C ILE A 164 -7.07 2.63 -4.00
N GLU A 165 -7.01 1.42 -4.55
CA GLU A 165 -5.83 0.57 -4.56
C GLU A 165 -5.66 -0.04 -5.95
N ILE A 166 -4.41 -0.05 -6.46
CA ILE A 166 -4.13 -0.49 -7.81
C ILE A 166 -4.15 -2.02 -7.95
N ASP A 167 -3.71 -2.72 -6.92
CA ASP A 167 -3.66 -4.18 -6.91
C ASP A 167 -5.00 -4.77 -6.46
N ASP A 168 -5.60 -5.62 -7.26
CA ASP A 168 -6.93 -6.18 -7.04
C ASP A 168 -7.02 -7.00 -5.74
N TRP A 169 -6.03 -7.84 -5.47
CA TRP A 169 -6.00 -8.65 -4.25
C TRP A 169 -5.78 -7.79 -2.99
N VAL A 170 -5.01 -6.67 -3.08
CA VAL A 170 -4.85 -5.71 -1.99
C VAL A 170 -6.14 -4.94 -1.77
N ALA A 171 -6.83 -4.55 -2.85
CA ALA A 171 -8.14 -3.91 -2.78
C ALA A 171 -9.19 -4.83 -2.12
N ASP A 172 -9.15 -6.13 -2.39
CA ASP A 172 -10.02 -7.10 -1.72
C ASP A 172 -9.67 -7.25 -0.24
N ASN A 173 -8.39 -7.28 0.12
CA ASN A 173 -7.97 -7.24 1.53
C ASN A 173 -8.42 -5.95 2.23
N ALA A 174 -8.34 -4.80 1.57
CA ALA A 174 -8.86 -3.53 2.09
C ALA A 174 -10.37 -3.60 2.38
N LYS A 175 -11.16 -4.20 1.47
CA LYS A 175 -12.61 -4.43 1.68
C LYS A 175 -12.87 -5.30 2.90
N ASP A 176 -12.11 -6.38 3.07
CA ASP A 176 -12.21 -7.27 4.22
C ASP A 176 -11.92 -6.50 5.52
N ASN A 177 -10.86 -5.71 5.56
CA ASN A 177 -10.52 -4.87 6.73
C ASN A 177 -11.61 -3.83 7.02
N VAL A 178 -12.20 -3.21 6.00
CA VAL A 178 -13.34 -2.29 6.15
C VAL A 178 -14.55 -3.01 6.76
N LEU A 179 -14.83 -4.24 6.33
CA LEU A 179 -15.90 -5.09 6.89
C LEU A 179 -15.63 -5.47 8.35
N LEU A 180 -14.41 -5.91 8.67
CA LEU A 180 -13.99 -6.25 10.05
C LEU A 180 -14.22 -5.08 11.02
N ASN A 181 -14.06 -3.86 10.54
CA ASN A 181 -14.28 -2.64 11.33
C ASN A 181 -15.74 -2.14 11.31
N GLY A 182 -16.66 -2.80 10.61
CA GLY A 182 -18.06 -2.40 10.51
C GLY A 182 -18.30 -1.10 9.74
N LEU A 183 -17.42 -0.75 8.78
CA LEU A 183 -17.42 0.53 8.08
C LEU A 183 -17.83 0.45 6.60
N ALA A 184 -18.33 -0.68 6.13
CA ALA A 184 -18.76 -0.88 4.73
C ALA A 184 -19.80 0.14 4.22
N GLY A 185 -20.57 0.77 5.11
CA GLY A 185 -21.50 1.84 4.75
C GLY A 185 -20.88 3.23 4.63
N LYS A 186 -19.62 3.41 5.05
CA LYS A 186 -18.90 4.69 5.06
C LYS A 186 -17.70 4.72 4.12
N ILE A 187 -17.04 3.57 3.93
CA ILE A 187 -15.83 3.45 3.12
C ILE A 187 -16.16 2.63 1.88
N ILE A 188 -15.88 3.20 0.72
CA ILE A 188 -15.96 2.53 -0.58
C ILE A 188 -14.54 2.25 -1.04
N VAL A 189 -14.21 0.98 -1.23
CA VAL A 189 -12.91 0.54 -1.78
C VAL A 189 -13.06 0.19 -3.25
N GLU A 190 -12.23 0.79 -4.09
CA GLU A 190 -12.21 0.55 -5.54
C GLU A 190 -10.82 0.10 -5.97
N CYS A 191 -10.77 -0.87 -6.89
CA CYS A 191 -9.53 -1.23 -7.56
C CYS A 191 -9.29 -0.29 -8.73
N GLY A 192 -8.09 0.34 -8.77
CA GLY A 192 -7.69 1.26 -9.84
C GLY A 192 -6.62 2.25 -9.40
N ASP A 193 -6.39 3.24 -10.22
CA ASP A 193 -5.38 4.27 -10.06
C ASP A 193 -5.97 5.69 -10.11
N ALA A 194 -5.12 6.71 -10.28
CA ALA A 194 -5.52 8.11 -10.35
C ALA A 194 -6.43 8.45 -11.55
N SER A 195 -6.57 7.56 -12.54
CA SER A 195 -7.52 7.75 -13.66
C SER A 195 -8.99 7.70 -13.22
N LEU A 196 -9.28 7.14 -12.04
CA LEU A 196 -10.60 7.14 -11.43
C LEU A 196 -11.02 8.51 -10.84
N LEU A 197 -10.10 9.47 -10.79
CA LEU A 197 -10.31 10.84 -10.31
C LEU A 197 -10.83 11.74 -11.43
N GLY A 198 -11.15 13.00 -11.09
CA GLY A 198 -11.61 14.00 -12.08
C GLY A 198 -13.08 13.85 -12.49
N ASN A 199 -13.86 13.04 -11.77
CA ASN A 199 -15.29 12.81 -12.06
C ASN A 199 -16.24 13.85 -11.44
N GLY A 200 -15.69 14.94 -10.88
CA GLY A 200 -16.44 16.02 -10.23
C GLY A 200 -16.65 15.84 -8.72
N THR A 201 -16.25 14.69 -8.16
CA THR A 201 -16.23 14.50 -6.71
C THR A 201 -15.13 15.37 -6.09
N ARG A 202 -15.38 15.94 -4.91
CA ARG A 202 -14.42 16.78 -4.19
C ARG A 202 -14.27 16.31 -2.74
N TYR A 203 -13.03 16.37 -2.24
CA TYR A 203 -12.68 15.88 -0.91
C TYR A 203 -12.17 17.01 -0.01
N ASP A 204 -12.49 16.92 1.27
CA ASP A 204 -11.93 17.81 2.30
C ASP A 204 -10.50 17.42 2.66
N LEU A 205 -10.21 16.12 2.59
CA LEU A 205 -8.91 15.53 2.88
C LEU A 205 -8.54 14.48 1.83
N VAL A 206 -7.33 14.60 1.28
CA VAL A 206 -6.71 13.57 0.44
C VAL A 206 -5.47 13.05 1.14
N LEU A 207 -5.40 11.73 1.27
CA LEU A 207 -4.30 10.96 1.85
C LEU A 207 -3.59 10.20 0.73
N ALA A 208 -2.26 10.21 0.72
CA ALA A 208 -1.48 9.41 -0.21
C ALA A 208 -0.18 8.94 0.45
N ASN A 209 -0.11 7.66 0.78
CA ASN A 209 1.08 7.00 1.32
C ASN A 209 1.74 6.14 0.25
N ILE A 210 2.34 6.78 -0.75
CA ILE A 210 2.81 6.14 -1.98
C ILE A 210 4.24 6.62 -2.27
N ASN A 211 4.99 5.86 -3.07
CA ASN A 211 6.35 6.26 -3.43
C ASN A 211 6.41 7.62 -4.15
N ARG A 212 7.53 8.34 -3.97
CA ARG A 212 7.77 9.68 -4.51
C ARG A 212 7.42 9.83 -6.00
N ASN A 213 7.79 8.85 -6.83
CA ASN A 213 7.63 9.01 -8.28
C ASN A 213 6.16 9.02 -8.68
N VAL A 214 5.35 8.17 -8.07
CA VAL A 214 3.88 8.14 -8.27
C VAL A 214 3.25 9.42 -7.71
N LEU A 215 3.66 9.86 -6.51
CA LEU A 215 3.17 11.13 -5.96
C LEU A 215 3.40 12.30 -6.92
N LEU A 216 4.60 12.41 -7.51
CA LEU A 216 4.91 13.50 -8.45
C LEU A 216 4.11 13.39 -9.75
N ALA A 217 3.84 12.17 -10.24
CA ALA A 217 3.07 11.94 -11.47
C ALA A 217 1.59 12.28 -11.28
N ASP A 218 0.99 11.87 -10.15
CA ASP A 218 -0.45 11.88 -9.94
C ASP A 218 -0.95 13.05 -9.11
N MET A 219 -0.06 13.86 -8.52
CA MET A 219 -0.40 14.97 -7.62
C MET A 219 -1.43 15.95 -8.21
N HIS A 220 -1.36 16.21 -9.52
CA HIS A 220 -2.32 17.08 -10.19
C HIS A 220 -3.76 16.54 -10.10
N SER A 221 -3.93 15.22 -10.20
CA SER A 221 -5.25 14.56 -10.05
C SER A 221 -5.78 14.68 -8.63
N TYR A 222 -4.90 14.46 -7.63
CA TYR A 222 -5.27 14.60 -6.22
C TYR A 222 -5.75 16.01 -5.89
N ILE A 223 -5.02 17.03 -6.38
CA ILE A 223 -5.34 18.45 -6.15
C ILE A 223 -6.62 18.85 -6.91
N SER A 224 -6.83 18.33 -8.10
CA SER A 224 -8.03 18.62 -8.89
C SER A 224 -9.32 18.19 -8.18
N ASP A 225 -9.24 17.15 -7.34
CA ASP A 225 -10.38 16.63 -6.59
C ASP A 225 -10.43 17.12 -5.13
N LEU A 226 -9.56 18.07 -4.74
CA LEU A 226 -9.68 18.77 -3.45
C LEU A 226 -10.78 19.84 -3.51
N LYS A 227 -11.47 20.01 -2.38
CA LYS A 227 -12.33 21.18 -2.15
C LYS A 227 -11.47 22.42 -1.91
N ALA A 228 -12.10 23.58 -2.02
CA ALA A 228 -11.59 24.83 -1.48
C ALA A 228 -11.20 24.66 0.00
N ASN A 229 -10.00 25.10 0.37
CA ASN A 229 -9.40 24.87 1.71
C ASN A 229 -9.21 23.39 2.10
N GLY A 230 -9.29 22.47 1.14
CA GLY A 230 -9.00 21.04 1.37
C GLY A 230 -7.53 20.81 1.72
N THR A 231 -7.28 19.69 2.37
CA THR A 231 -5.94 19.31 2.84
C THR A 231 -5.43 18.12 2.05
N LEU A 232 -4.16 18.16 1.64
CA LEU A 232 -3.42 17.04 1.05
C LEU A 232 -2.32 16.60 2.02
N MET A 233 -2.34 15.36 2.45
CA MET A 233 -1.31 14.74 3.27
C MET A 233 -0.61 13.64 2.47
N MET A 234 0.69 13.77 2.31
CA MET A 234 1.50 12.82 1.54
C MET A 234 2.64 12.26 2.36
N SER A 235 2.94 10.98 2.18
CA SER A 235 4.09 10.27 2.73
C SER A 235 4.53 9.16 1.77
N GLY A 236 5.56 8.36 2.14
CA GLY A 236 6.15 7.35 1.28
C GLY A 236 7.40 7.84 0.55
N PHE A 237 8.02 8.90 1.06
CA PHE A 237 9.25 9.47 0.54
C PHE A 237 10.20 9.89 1.66
N TYR A 238 11.47 10.10 1.32
CA TYR A 238 12.50 10.49 2.26
C TYR A 238 12.57 12.01 2.43
N GLU A 239 13.20 12.47 3.53
CA GLU A 239 13.35 13.91 3.83
C GLU A 239 14.07 14.66 2.72
N GLU A 240 15.04 14.04 2.07
CA GLU A 240 15.77 14.61 0.91
C GLU A 240 14.87 14.85 -0.31
N ASP A 241 13.75 14.16 -0.43
CA ASP A 241 12.78 14.32 -1.52
C ASP A 241 11.80 15.48 -1.29
N LEU A 242 11.68 15.96 -0.05
CA LEU A 242 10.71 16.99 0.33
C LEU A 242 10.80 18.26 -0.53
N PRO A 243 11.98 18.80 -0.89
CA PRO A 243 12.05 19.99 -1.76
C PRO A 243 11.38 19.78 -3.13
N MET A 244 11.48 18.57 -3.69
CA MET A 244 10.86 18.23 -4.98
C MET A 244 9.34 18.10 -4.86
N ILE A 245 8.86 17.40 -3.85
CA ILE A 245 7.42 17.25 -3.53
C ILE A 245 6.80 18.63 -3.30
N LYS A 246 7.45 19.47 -2.47
CA LYS A 246 6.99 20.83 -2.17
C LYS A 246 6.91 21.69 -3.43
N LYS A 247 7.97 21.70 -4.24
CA LYS A 247 8.00 22.48 -5.51
C LYS A 247 6.88 22.04 -6.45
N CYS A 248 6.61 20.75 -6.56
CA CYS A 248 5.52 20.23 -7.39
C CYS A 248 4.17 20.73 -6.86
N ALA A 249 3.87 20.54 -5.57
CA ALA A 249 2.62 20.94 -4.95
C ALA A 249 2.38 22.48 -5.08
N GLU A 250 3.40 23.30 -4.80
CA GLU A 250 3.32 24.76 -4.91
C GLU A 250 3.09 25.20 -6.37
N SER A 251 3.69 24.52 -7.36
CA SER A 251 3.45 24.82 -8.78
C SER A 251 2.00 24.51 -9.23
N LEU A 252 1.30 23.65 -8.50
CA LEU A 252 -0.09 23.29 -8.69
C LEU A 252 -1.06 24.10 -7.82
N GLY A 253 -0.58 25.18 -7.14
CA GLY A 253 -1.38 26.11 -6.36
C GLY A 253 -1.64 25.68 -4.92
N MET A 254 -0.95 24.66 -4.42
CA MET A 254 -1.03 24.28 -3.02
C MET A 254 -0.12 25.13 -2.15
N LYS A 255 -0.54 25.42 -0.93
CA LYS A 255 0.30 26.02 0.10
C LYS A 255 0.89 24.95 0.99
N TYR A 256 2.21 24.97 1.11
CA TYR A 256 2.90 24.14 2.09
C TYR A 256 2.57 24.61 3.52
N VAL A 257 2.15 23.65 4.37
CA VAL A 257 1.80 23.92 5.78
C VAL A 257 2.94 23.50 6.69
N ARG A 258 3.29 22.22 6.69
CA ARG A 258 4.36 21.66 7.54
C ARG A 258 4.76 20.27 7.03
N HIS A 259 5.82 19.75 7.61
CA HIS A 259 6.23 18.35 7.50
C HIS A 259 6.72 17.83 8.85
N ARG A 260 6.84 16.52 8.95
CA ARG A 260 7.57 15.81 10.00
C ARG A 260 8.36 14.67 9.38
N SER A 261 9.51 14.35 9.99
CA SER A 261 10.34 13.22 9.58
C SER A 261 10.62 12.33 10.79
N ARG A 262 10.60 11.02 10.55
CA ARG A 262 10.97 9.98 11.52
C ARG A 262 11.76 8.90 10.79
N ASN A 263 12.98 8.60 11.25
CA ASN A 263 13.89 7.66 10.59
C ASN A 263 14.04 7.94 9.08
N ASN A 264 14.22 9.21 8.72
CA ASN A 264 14.31 9.72 7.35
C ASN A 264 13.02 9.64 6.51
N TRP A 265 11.96 8.97 6.98
CA TRP A 265 10.66 8.95 6.32
C TRP A 265 9.86 10.20 6.67
N THR A 266 9.27 10.83 5.65
CA THR A 266 8.64 12.15 5.79
C THR A 266 7.14 12.08 5.47
N VAL A 267 6.36 12.82 6.28
CA VAL A 267 4.99 13.22 5.96
C VAL A 267 4.97 14.73 5.71
N ALA A 268 4.31 15.16 4.63
CA ALA A 268 4.13 16.56 4.29
C ALA A 268 2.65 16.91 4.13
N ILE A 269 2.27 18.08 4.64
CA ILE A 269 0.91 18.58 4.64
C ILE A 269 0.83 19.87 3.82
N PHE A 270 -0.16 19.93 2.95
CA PHE A 270 -0.46 21.05 2.09
C PHE A 270 -1.94 21.43 2.21
N SER A 271 -2.26 22.70 1.99
CA SER A 271 -3.63 23.20 1.92
C SER A 271 -3.92 23.84 0.56
N ALA A 272 -5.13 23.64 0.03
CA ALA A 272 -5.60 24.40 -1.10
C ALA A 272 -5.97 25.82 -0.61
N GLU A 273 -5.33 26.85 -1.16
CA GLU A 273 -5.75 28.23 -0.96
C GLU A 273 -6.69 28.63 -2.11
N ILE A 274 -7.85 29.13 -1.75
CA ILE A 274 -8.72 29.85 -2.69
C ILE A 274 -8.91 31.25 -2.17
#